data_82acf8add949960beb52079c19f04c94
#
_entry.id   82acf8add949960beb52079c19f04c94
#
_cell.length_a   1.000
_cell.length_b   1.000
_cell.length_c   1.000
_cell.angle_alpha   90.00
_cell.angle_beta   90.00
_cell.angle_gamma   90.00
#
_symmetry.space_group_name_H-M   'P 1'
#
loop_
_entity.id
_entity.type
_entity.pdbx_description
1 polymer ?
#
loop_
_entity_poly.entity_id
_entity_poly.type
_entity_poly.pdbx_seq_one_letter_code
_entity_poly.pdbx_strand_id
1 'polypeptide(L)'
;MNNVVSWLWAVPRNWRYAAIAGLLVLVYLLGLAALTAPSSASGVAAWWPAAAGGVLALCVARGLERWPVAVLVGLVSAAANLSGGRPLPVAIGFGLANALEAVVVAAILSRRDEPARLDTVRDVMRFTIAVLSGSLVIGLGAAVTLTLFSSGEFGAVLLSAIPSHAFAVFVLVPLALVRRRPINRHRRLEMLIQVGCMLLVLGVAYAPGQPLPLSFLLLPLLTWAAFRFGIRVVGWELCGTALIASAVNSVGVGYFTVGQGNTAAAGSLVQIFLLTYAVSVLLLAAELAQRDDLLERERQVVQALLDLNRQKDDFVSSVSHELRTPITSILGYAEELEDTELDAAQARYTRVIVRNSHRLAQLVEDLLDLSRMSTQSDTAALESVDLRTLVVDCVEELAPQAHEAGVSLTAEFSDGPLRLRTSASDVRRMLTNLVSNAVKFTPADGQVWVGVFADTESVLVTVSDNGIGIPPADIERVFDRFYRSASAESLPGTGLGLPLTKGLVDRLGGSIDLQSDGRTGTHVTVALPRHPAAGPEELSRADSSGGAPRM
;
A
#
# COMPACT_ATOMS: atom_id res chain seq x y z
N MET A 1 -11.43 -15.26 7.03
CA MET A 1 -11.18 -16.69 7.40
C MET A 1 -10.00 -17.18 6.59
N ASN A 2 -9.05 -17.82 7.24
CA ASN A 2 -7.85 -18.38 6.63
C ASN A 2 -8.19 -19.57 5.70
N ASN A 3 -7.20 -20.23 5.13
CA ASN A 3 -7.37 -21.42 4.29
C ASN A 3 -7.94 -22.63 5.07
N VAL A 4 -8.26 -23.74 4.38
CA VAL A 4 -8.85 -24.94 4.99
C VAL A 4 -7.96 -25.55 6.06
N VAL A 5 -6.63 -25.63 5.81
CA VAL A 5 -5.66 -26.19 6.77
C VAL A 5 -5.57 -25.33 8.03
N SER A 6 -5.52 -23.99 7.87
CA SER A 6 -5.54 -23.07 9.03
C SER A 6 -6.82 -23.17 9.85
N TRP A 7 -7.96 -23.37 9.19
CA TRP A 7 -9.23 -23.59 9.88
C TRP A 7 -9.22 -24.91 10.65
N LEU A 8 -8.74 -26.02 10.04
CA LEU A 8 -8.59 -27.31 10.70
C LEU A 8 -7.62 -27.27 11.89
N TRP A 9 -6.67 -26.35 11.87
CA TRP A 9 -5.80 -26.12 13.02
C TRP A 9 -6.49 -25.40 14.17
N ALA A 10 -7.50 -24.59 13.91
CA ALA A 10 -8.26 -23.84 14.91
C ALA A 10 -9.38 -24.67 15.58
N VAL A 11 -9.85 -25.74 14.92
CA VAL A 11 -10.94 -26.57 15.46
C VAL A 11 -10.45 -27.60 16.51
N PRO A 12 -11.38 -28.15 17.34
CA PRO A 12 -11.08 -29.20 18.30
C PRO A 12 -10.37 -30.41 17.66
N ARG A 13 -9.56 -31.11 18.46
CA ARG A 13 -8.73 -32.25 18.03
C ARG A 13 -9.52 -33.35 17.31
N ASN A 14 -10.77 -33.61 17.76
CA ASN A 14 -11.65 -34.64 17.18
C ASN A 14 -11.97 -34.36 15.70
N TRP A 15 -12.31 -33.13 15.36
CA TRP A 15 -12.59 -32.72 13.98
C TRP A 15 -11.37 -32.79 13.09
N ARG A 16 -10.18 -32.49 13.65
CA ARG A 16 -8.92 -32.60 12.93
C ARG A 16 -8.60 -34.06 12.60
N TYR A 17 -8.79 -34.97 13.54
CA TYR A 17 -8.61 -36.40 13.29
C TYR A 17 -9.64 -36.95 12.31
N ALA A 18 -10.90 -36.51 12.38
CA ALA A 18 -11.91 -36.86 11.39
C ALA A 18 -11.50 -36.40 9.98
N ALA A 19 -10.95 -35.19 9.84
CA ALA A 19 -10.44 -34.69 8.57
C ALA A 19 -9.25 -35.51 8.05
N ILE A 20 -8.30 -35.89 8.91
CA ILE A 20 -7.17 -36.76 8.55
C ILE A 20 -7.69 -38.12 8.10
N ALA A 21 -8.63 -38.73 8.83
CA ALA A 21 -9.24 -40.02 8.44
C ALA A 21 -9.94 -39.90 7.08
N GLY A 22 -10.72 -38.84 6.85
CA GLY A 22 -11.34 -38.57 5.55
C GLY A 22 -10.34 -38.43 4.42
N LEU A 23 -9.21 -37.74 4.64
CA LEU A 23 -8.13 -37.62 3.66
C LEU A 23 -7.46 -38.97 3.38
N LEU A 24 -7.26 -39.83 4.39
CA LEU A 24 -6.71 -41.18 4.20
C LEU A 24 -7.66 -42.08 3.37
N VAL A 25 -8.95 -42.02 3.63
CA VAL A 25 -9.97 -42.69 2.79
C VAL A 25 -9.88 -42.19 1.34
N LEU A 26 -9.76 -40.86 1.17
CA LEU A 26 -9.59 -40.27 -0.16
C LEU A 26 -8.28 -40.71 -0.84
N VAL A 27 -7.18 -40.85 -0.12
CA VAL A 27 -5.92 -41.42 -0.63
C VAL A 27 -6.14 -42.83 -1.17
N TYR A 28 -6.87 -43.69 -0.43
CA TYR A 28 -7.17 -45.05 -0.87
C TYR A 28 -8.00 -45.06 -2.16
N LEU A 29 -9.13 -44.31 -2.15
CA LEU A 29 -10.07 -44.29 -3.30
C LEU A 29 -9.45 -43.70 -4.56
N LEU A 30 -8.70 -42.58 -4.45
CA LEU A 30 -8.00 -41.96 -5.56
C LEU A 30 -6.85 -42.82 -6.06
N GLY A 31 -6.14 -43.51 -5.16
CA GLY A 31 -5.10 -44.46 -5.54
C GLY A 31 -5.66 -45.65 -6.32
N LEU A 32 -6.77 -46.22 -5.85
CA LEU A 32 -7.45 -47.33 -6.56
C LEU A 32 -7.97 -46.87 -7.92
N ALA A 33 -8.62 -45.70 -8.00
CA ALA A 33 -9.08 -45.11 -9.27
C ALA A 33 -7.93 -44.86 -10.26
N ALA A 34 -6.76 -44.42 -9.80
CA ALA A 34 -5.60 -44.21 -10.64
C ALA A 34 -5.05 -45.50 -11.24
N LEU A 35 -5.21 -46.63 -10.54
CA LEU A 35 -4.76 -47.96 -11.03
C LEU A 35 -5.74 -48.62 -12.00
N THR A 36 -7.03 -48.24 -11.96
CA THR A 36 -8.05 -48.74 -12.92
C THR A 36 -7.99 -47.98 -14.25
N ALA A 37 -7.36 -46.79 -14.29
CA ALA A 37 -7.11 -46.06 -15.52
C ALA A 37 -6.02 -46.77 -16.35
N PRO A 38 -6.02 -46.63 -17.70
CA PRO A 38 -4.99 -47.22 -18.56
C PRO A 38 -3.61 -46.83 -18.08
N SER A 39 -2.79 -47.85 -17.70
CA SER A 39 -1.43 -47.60 -17.21
C SER A 39 -0.50 -47.28 -18.38
N SER A 40 0.53 -46.42 -18.12
CA SER A 40 1.62 -46.22 -19.05
C SER A 40 2.43 -47.52 -19.24
N ALA A 41 3.15 -47.67 -20.35
CA ALA A 41 4.04 -48.79 -20.60
C ALA A 41 5.11 -48.96 -19.53
N SER A 42 5.39 -47.95 -18.70
CA SER A 42 6.29 -47.96 -17.56
C SER A 42 5.73 -48.61 -16.28
N GLY A 43 4.46 -49.04 -16.26
CA GLY A 43 3.80 -49.59 -15.08
C GLY A 43 3.43 -48.54 -14.02
N VAL A 44 3.64 -47.24 -14.29
CA VAL A 44 3.29 -46.12 -13.41
C VAL A 44 1.97 -45.54 -13.87
N ALA A 45 1.08 -45.17 -12.95
CA ALA A 45 -0.16 -44.48 -13.27
C ALA A 45 0.14 -43.12 -13.92
N ALA A 46 -0.61 -42.81 -14.99
CA ALA A 46 -0.45 -41.56 -15.72
C ALA A 46 -0.68 -40.33 -14.84
N TRP A 47 -1.52 -40.43 -13.83
CA TRP A 47 -1.78 -39.38 -12.83
C TRP A 47 -2.05 -40.01 -11.48
N TRP A 48 -1.39 -39.48 -10.40
CA TRP A 48 -1.53 -40.01 -9.05
C TRP A 48 -2.11 -38.99 -8.06
N PRO A 49 -3.41 -38.69 -8.11
CA PRO A 49 -4.04 -37.65 -7.27
C PRO A 49 -4.01 -38.00 -5.76
N ALA A 50 -3.80 -39.27 -5.40
CA ALA A 50 -3.65 -39.73 -4.03
C ALA A 50 -2.47 -39.04 -3.29
N ALA A 51 -1.40 -38.65 -4.00
CA ALA A 51 -0.26 -37.93 -3.42
C ALA A 51 -0.68 -36.64 -2.71
N ALA A 52 -1.58 -35.87 -3.33
CA ALA A 52 -2.09 -34.63 -2.71
C ALA A 52 -2.83 -34.88 -1.39
N GLY A 53 -3.62 -35.96 -1.31
CA GLY A 53 -4.31 -36.36 -0.09
C GLY A 53 -3.35 -36.69 1.04
N GLY A 54 -2.24 -37.42 0.76
CA GLY A 54 -1.18 -37.74 1.70
C GLY A 54 -0.47 -36.49 2.23
N VAL A 55 -0.08 -35.58 1.34
CA VAL A 55 0.52 -34.29 1.70
C VAL A 55 -0.42 -33.45 2.58
N LEU A 56 -1.70 -33.34 2.22
CA LEU A 56 -2.68 -32.59 2.99
C LEU A 56 -2.91 -33.20 4.37
N ALA A 57 -2.95 -34.54 4.50
CA ALA A 57 -3.09 -35.22 5.79
C ALA A 57 -1.93 -34.84 6.73
N LEU A 58 -0.69 -34.79 6.24
CA LEU A 58 0.47 -34.36 7.02
C LEU A 58 0.48 -32.83 7.30
N CYS A 59 -0.02 -32.01 6.41
CA CYS A 59 -0.18 -30.57 6.66
C CYS A 59 -1.24 -30.26 7.74
N VAL A 60 -2.28 -31.10 7.87
CA VAL A 60 -3.29 -30.99 8.92
C VAL A 60 -2.77 -31.51 10.27
N ALA A 61 -1.90 -32.52 10.27
CA ALA A 61 -1.28 -33.07 11.48
C ALA A 61 -0.29 -32.09 12.12
N ARG A 62 -0.17 -32.10 13.48
CA ARG A 62 0.69 -31.19 14.24
C ARG A 62 1.84 -31.93 14.92
N GLY A 63 3.02 -31.31 14.93
CA GLY A 63 4.14 -31.77 15.71
C GLY A 63 4.43 -33.27 15.54
N LEU A 64 4.46 -34.01 16.64
CA LEU A 64 4.74 -35.46 16.66
C LEU A 64 3.61 -36.30 16.02
N GLU A 65 2.38 -35.78 15.88
CA GLU A 65 1.28 -36.49 15.22
C GLU A 65 1.59 -36.81 13.74
N ARG A 66 2.54 -36.10 13.12
CA ARG A 66 2.93 -36.31 11.71
C ARG A 66 3.52 -37.71 11.46
N TRP A 67 4.23 -38.26 12.41
CA TRP A 67 4.85 -39.57 12.22
C TRP A 67 3.85 -40.72 12.08
N PRO A 68 2.88 -40.89 13.02
CA PRO A 68 1.84 -41.91 12.83
C PRO A 68 1.00 -41.67 11.58
N VAL A 69 0.69 -40.38 11.22
CA VAL A 69 -0.03 -40.07 9.97
C VAL A 69 0.78 -40.45 8.75
N ALA A 70 2.12 -40.25 8.74
CA ALA A 70 2.98 -40.68 7.64
C ALA A 70 2.97 -42.20 7.46
N VAL A 71 3.01 -42.96 8.56
CA VAL A 71 2.89 -44.42 8.51
C VAL A 71 1.54 -44.84 7.95
N LEU A 72 0.44 -44.18 8.37
CA LEU A 72 -0.90 -44.46 7.84
C LEU A 72 -0.99 -44.13 6.34
N VAL A 73 -0.42 -43.03 5.86
CA VAL A 73 -0.35 -42.71 4.42
C VAL A 73 0.34 -43.82 3.66
N GLY A 74 1.47 -44.33 4.18
CA GLY A 74 2.22 -45.45 3.58
C GLY A 74 1.38 -46.74 3.53
N LEU A 75 0.74 -47.12 4.65
CA LEU A 75 -0.09 -48.33 4.74
C LEU A 75 -1.30 -48.25 3.80
N VAL A 76 -1.99 -47.09 3.76
CA VAL A 76 -3.15 -46.87 2.89
C VAL A 76 -2.76 -46.87 1.42
N SER A 77 -1.60 -46.27 1.09
CA SER A 77 -1.07 -46.30 -0.28
C SER A 77 -0.67 -47.71 -0.70
N ALA A 78 -0.04 -48.48 0.18
CA ALA A 78 0.29 -49.89 -0.06
C ALA A 78 -0.98 -50.74 -0.26
N ALA A 79 -2.00 -50.54 0.59
CA ALA A 79 -3.31 -51.21 0.47
C ALA A 79 -4.00 -50.89 -0.87
N ALA A 80 -3.98 -49.64 -1.32
CA ALA A 80 -4.54 -49.25 -2.63
C ALA A 80 -3.80 -49.96 -3.78
N ASN A 81 -2.46 -50.01 -3.73
CA ASN A 81 -1.65 -50.70 -4.72
C ASN A 81 -1.90 -52.22 -4.74
N LEU A 82 -2.05 -52.84 -3.56
CA LEU A 82 -2.34 -54.28 -3.44
C LEU A 82 -3.76 -54.59 -3.97
N SER A 83 -4.76 -53.77 -3.61
CA SER A 83 -6.13 -53.90 -4.13
C SER A 83 -6.21 -53.69 -5.63
N GLY A 84 -5.33 -52.89 -6.22
CA GLY A 84 -5.18 -52.71 -7.66
C GLY A 84 -4.40 -53.83 -8.37
N GLY A 85 -4.09 -54.95 -7.67
CA GLY A 85 -3.48 -56.14 -8.22
C GLY A 85 -1.95 -56.14 -8.32
N ARG A 86 -1.26 -55.19 -7.69
CA ARG A 86 0.20 -55.17 -7.66
C ARG A 86 0.76 -56.19 -6.69
N PRO A 87 1.91 -56.81 -6.99
CA PRO A 87 2.58 -57.74 -6.04
C PRO A 87 2.93 -57.05 -4.71
N LEU A 88 2.87 -57.82 -3.61
CA LEU A 88 3.12 -57.30 -2.26
C LEU A 88 4.42 -56.51 -2.11
N PRO A 89 5.58 -56.93 -2.62
CA PRO A 89 6.84 -56.15 -2.53
C PRO A 89 6.72 -54.78 -3.25
N VAL A 90 6.05 -54.73 -4.40
CA VAL A 90 5.79 -53.49 -5.16
C VAL A 90 4.85 -52.59 -4.39
N ALA A 91 3.79 -53.13 -3.83
CA ALA A 91 2.82 -52.37 -3.04
C ALA A 91 3.46 -51.72 -1.80
N ILE A 92 4.32 -52.45 -1.08
CA ILE A 92 5.10 -51.94 0.06
C ILE A 92 6.06 -50.83 -0.39
N GLY A 93 6.82 -51.05 -1.47
CA GLY A 93 7.77 -50.05 -2.00
C GLY A 93 7.09 -48.75 -2.37
N PHE A 94 5.96 -48.80 -3.07
CA PHE A 94 5.16 -47.59 -3.36
C PHE A 94 4.56 -46.95 -2.11
N GLY A 95 4.14 -47.76 -1.11
CA GLY A 95 3.65 -47.26 0.17
C GLY A 95 4.70 -46.44 0.90
N LEU A 96 5.92 -46.98 1.03
CA LEU A 96 7.04 -46.30 1.65
C LEU A 96 7.44 -45.02 0.89
N ALA A 97 7.52 -45.09 -0.42
CA ALA A 97 7.88 -43.96 -1.27
C ALA A 97 6.83 -42.80 -1.20
N ASN A 98 5.53 -43.12 -1.19
CA ASN A 98 4.45 -42.13 -1.02
C ASN A 98 4.46 -41.51 0.38
N ALA A 99 4.73 -42.30 1.43
CA ALA A 99 4.85 -41.76 2.77
C ALA A 99 6.03 -40.77 2.87
N LEU A 100 7.16 -41.12 2.30
CA LEU A 100 8.37 -40.29 2.32
C LEU A 100 8.18 -39.00 1.49
N GLU A 101 7.56 -39.09 0.31
CA GLU A 101 7.14 -37.92 -0.48
C GLU A 101 6.30 -36.96 0.37
N ALA A 102 5.24 -37.46 1.01
CA ALA A 102 4.34 -36.66 1.81
C ALA A 102 5.05 -36.00 3.00
N VAL A 103 5.99 -36.72 3.66
CA VAL A 103 6.81 -36.17 4.75
C VAL A 103 7.72 -35.04 4.25
N VAL A 104 8.42 -35.23 3.12
CA VAL A 104 9.34 -34.23 2.55
C VAL A 104 8.56 -32.96 2.17
N VAL A 105 7.45 -33.12 1.45
CA VAL A 105 6.61 -31.96 1.04
C VAL A 105 6.07 -31.23 2.25
N ALA A 106 5.46 -31.94 3.22
CA ALA A 106 4.89 -31.33 4.41
C ALA A 106 5.95 -30.67 5.31
N ALA A 107 7.16 -31.24 5.42
CA ALA A 107 8.28 -30.68 6.19
C ALA A 107 8.76 -29.33 5.61
N ILE A 108 8.83 -29.22 4.28
CA ILE A 108 9.22 -27.98 3.61
C ILE A 108 8.11 -26.93 3.71
N LEU A 109 6.84 -27.34 3.59
CA LEU A 109 5.69 -26.41 3.59
C LEU A 109 5.34 -25.90 4.99
N SER A 110 5.39 -26.75 6.00
CA SER A 110 4.94 -26.42 7.33
C SER A 110 6.10 -26.01 8.23
N ARG A 111 6.05 -24.83 8.80
CA ARG A 111 6.87 -24.46 9.95
C ARG A 111 6.34 -25.19 11.20
N ARG A 112 7.20 -25.39 12.23
CA ARG A 112 6.85 -26.21 13.42
C ARG A 112 5.50 -25.82 14.06
N ASP A 113 5.16 -24.52 14.07
CA ASP A 113 4.00 -23.98 14.79
C ASP A 113 3.05 -23.16 13.90
N GLU A 114 3.23 -23.21 12.57
CA GLU A 114 2.38 -22.48 11.64
C GLU A 114 1.75 -23.40 10.59
N PRO A 115 0.46 -23.23 10.28
CA PRO A 115 -0.18 -23.98 9.20
C PRO A 115 0.39 -23.57 7.85
N ALA A 116 0.48 -24.53 6.92
CA ALA A 116 0.88 -24.26 5.55
C ALA A 116 -0.07 -23.24 4.87
N ARG A 117 0.52 -22.30 4.11
CA ARG A 117 -0.17 -21.22 3.41
C ARG A 117 0.41 -21.03 2.02
N LEU A 118 -0.41 -20.47 1.11
CA LEU A 118 -0.01 -20.08 -0.23
C LEU A 118 -0.57 -18.67 -0.54
N ASP A 119 -0.14 -17.69 0.25
CA ASP A 119 -0.66 -16.32 0.16
C ASP A 119 0.36 -15.36 -0.48
N THR A 120 1.64 -15.75 -0.55
CA THR A 120 2.74 -14.92 -1.07
C THR A 120 3.54 -15.66 -2.13
N VAL A 121 4.27 -14.91 -2.96
CA VAL A 121 5.23 -15.46 -3.94
C VAL A 121 6.25 -16.39 -3.27
N ARG A 122 6.75 -16.03 -2.09
CA ARG A 122 7.67 -16.85 -1.30
C ARG A 122 7.04 -18.19 -0.92
N ASP A 123 5.75 -18.20 -0.57
CA ASP A 123 5.04 -19.45 -0.24
C ASP A 123 4.89 -20.33 -1.48
N VAL A 124 4.55 -19.75 -2.65
CA VAL A 124 4.47 -20.49 -3.92
C VAL A 124 5.84 -21.03 -4.34
N MET A 125 6.92 -20.26 -4.22
CA MET A 125 8.28 -20.74 -4.49
C MET A 125 8.66 -21.90 -3.56
N ARG A 126 8.39 -21.77 -2.25
CA ARG A 126 8.61 -22.85 -1.27
C ARG A 126 7.79 -24.08 -1.61
N PHE A 127 6.53 -23.90 -2.02
CA PHE A 127 5.66 -24.98 -2.47
C PHE A 127 6.24 -25.68 -3.71
N THR A 128 6.71 -24.92 -4.70
CA THR A 128 7.36 -25.47 -5.90
C THR A 128 8.57 -26.31 -5.55
N ILE A 129 9.45 -25.81 -4.67
CA ILE A 129 10.63 -26.57 -4.19
C ILE A 129 10.19 -27.83 -3.46
N ALA A 130 9.17 -27.74 -2.59
CA ALA A 130 8.65 -28.88 -1.84
C ALA A 130 8.12 -29.97 -2.77
N VAL A 131 7.32 -29.60 -3.76
CA VAL A 131 6.74 -30.52 -4.74
C VAL A 131 7.83 -31.19 -5.58
N LEU A 132 8.79 -30.43 -6.11
CA LEU A 132 9.89 -30.99 -6.90
C LEU A 132 10.75 -31.94 -6.07
N SER A 133 11.07 -31.59 -4.80
CA SER A 133 11.83 -32.47 -3.90
C SER A 133 11.06 -33.75 -3.57
N GLY A 134 9.76 -33.63 -3.23
CA GLY A 134 8.92 -34.79 -2.95
C GLY A 134 8.74 -35.69 -4.16
N SER A 135 8.53 -35.11 -5.33
CA SER A 135 8.37 -35.87 -6.57
C SER A 135 9.66 -36.60 -7.01
N LEU A 136 10.81 -36.03 -6.70
CA LEU A 136 12.09 -36.72 -6.89
C LEU A 136 12.21 -37.96 -5.96
N VAL A 137 11.76 -37.81 -4.70
CA VAL A 137 11.77 -38.92 -3.73
C VAL A 137 10.89 -40.08 -4.19
N ILE A 138 9.64 -39.79 -4.59
CA ILE A 138 8.74 -40.84 -5.09
C ILE A 138 9.25 -41.43 -6.40
N GLY A 139 9.78 -40.59 -7.30
CA GLY A 139 10.32 -41.04 -8.59
C GLY A 139 11.46 -42.07 -8.39
N LEU A 140 12.41 -41.74 -7.50
CA LEU A 140 13.50 -42.66 -7.15
C LEU A 140 12.96 -43.92 -6.46
N GLY A 141 12.05 -43.78 -5.48
CA GLY A 141 11.46 -44.93 -4.78
C GLY A 141 10.68 -45.87 -5.72
N ALA A 142 9.90 -45.33 -6.65
CA ALA A 142 9.16 -46.07 -7.67
C ALA A 142 10.12 -46.80 -8.64
N ALA A 143 11.15 -46.06 -9.12
CA ALA A 143 12.14 -46.63 -10.05
C ALA A 143 12.90 -47.81 -9.42
N VAL A 144 13.39 -47.65 -8.19
CA VAL A 144 14.07 -48.73 -7.42
C VAL A 144 13.10 -49.90 -7.23
N THR A 145 11.85 -49.62 -6.80
CA THR A 145 10.86 -50.67 -6.52
C THR A 145 10.53 -51.49 -7.75
N LEU A 146 10.23 -50.87 -8.90
CA LEU A 146 9.88 -51.59 -10.12
C LEU A 146 11.06 -52.27 -10.79
N THR A 147 12.28 -51.73 -10.66
CA THR A 147 13.50 -52.39 -11.19
C THR A 147 13.87 -53.64 -10.37
N LEU A 148 13.65 -53.61 -9.04
CA LEU A 148 14.00 -54.74 -8.16
C LEU A 148 12.92 -55.85 -8.15
N PHE A 149 11.65 -55.49 -8.22
CA PHE A 149 10.52 -56.42 -8.01
C PHE A 149 9.62 -56.60 -9.21
N SER A 150 9.95 -55.98 -10.34
CA SER A 150 9.21 -56.08 -11.61
C SER A 150 10.18 -55.89 -12.80
N SER A 151 9.69 -55.91 -14.01
CA SER A 151 10.51 -55.69 -15.23
C SER A 151 10.57 -54.22 -15.66
N GLY A 152 10.42 -53.25 -14.73
CA GLY A 152 10.45 -51.83 -15.00
C GLY A 152 11.83 -51.30 -15.36
N GLU A 153 11.97 -50.55 -16.44
CA GLU A 153 13.19 -49.82 -16.77
C GLU A 153 13.31 -48.59 -15.90
N PHE A 154 14.42 -48.46 -15.16
CA PHE A 154 14.65 -47.41 -14.17
C PHE A 154 14.39 -46.00 -14.71
N GLY A 155 14.98 -45.65 -15.87
CA GLY A 155 14.85 -44.33 -16.49
C GLY A 155 13.41 -43.99 -16.92
N ALA A 156 12.73 -44.98 -17.52
CA ALA A 156 11.34 -44.79 -17.95
C ALA A 156 10.38 -44.61 -16.78
N VAL A 157 10.58 -45.36 -15.69
CA VAL A 157 9.80 -45.22 -14.45
C VAL A 157 10.04 -43.86 -13.80
N LEU A 158 11.29 -43.42 -13.72
CA LEU A 158 11.66 -42.12 -13.14
C LEU A 158 10.99 -40.96 -13.91
N LEU A 159 11.12 -40.97 -15.23
CA LEU A 159 10.55 -39.95 -16.13
C LEU A 159 9.01 -39.91 -16.13
N SER A 160 8.36 -41.01 -15.75
CA SER A 160 6.89 -41.08 -15.66
C SER A 160 6.39 -40.71 -14.27
N ALA A 161 7.06 -41.17 -13.20
CA ALA A 161 6.59 -40.98 -11.82
C ALA A 161 6.74 -39.52 -11.34
N ILE A 162 7.86 -38.87 -11.66
CA ILE A 162 8.11 -37.48 -11.21
C ILE A 162 7.02 -36.53 -11.71
N PRO A 163 6.72 -36.41 -13.02
CA PRO A 163 5.67 -35.50 -13.50
C PRO A 163 4.28 -35.88 -12.98
N SER A 164 3.96 -37.17 -12.88
CA SER A 164 2.66 -37.67 -12.40
C SER A 164 2.34 -37.19 -10.99
N HIS A 165 3.30 -37.29 -10.06
CA HIS A 165 3.15 -36.88 -8.67
C HIS A 165 3.26 -35.37 -8.53
N ALA A 166 4.28 -34.73 -9.14
CA ALA A 166 4.47 -33.29 -9.11
C ALA A 166 3.18 -32.57 -9.56
N PHE A 167 2.62 -32.99 -10.67
CA PHE A 167 1.40 -32.41 -11.21
C PHE A 167 0.20 -32.60 -10.29
N ALA A 168 0.00 -33.80 -9.73
CA ALA A 168 -1.10 -34.06 -8.81
C ALA A 168 -1.06 -33.18 -7.55
N VAL A 169 0.11 -33.10 -6.93
CA VAL A 169 0.32 -32.27 -5.72
C VAL A 169 0.18 -30.79 -6.06
N PHE A 170 0.76 -30.35 -7.19
CA PHE A 170 0.76 -28.95 -7.59
C PHE A 170 -0.62 -28.40 -7.91
N VAL A 171 -1.51 -29.23 -8.46
CA VAL A 171 -2.87 -28.83 -8.81
C VAL A 171 -3.85 -28.91 -7.64
N LEU A 172 -3.76 -29.97 -6.82
CA LEU A 172 -4.78 -30.23 -5.80
C LEU A 172 -4.49 -29.59 -4.44
N VAL A 173 -3.22 -29.54 -4.02
CA VAL A 173 -2.86 -29.00 -2.68
C VAL A 173 -3.18 -27.51 -2.54
N PRO A 174 -2.98 -26.63 -3.56
CA PRO A 174 -3.33 -25.22 -3.46
C PRO A 174 -4.79 -24.97 -3.14
N LEU A 175 -5.72 -25.82 -3.58
CA LEU A 175 -7.16 -25.67 -3.29
C LEU A 175 -7.47 -25.63 -1.78
N ALA A 176 -6.65 -26.33 -0.97
CA ALA A 176 -6.77 -26.36 0.49
C ALA A 176 -5.94 -25.28 1.21
N LEU A 177 -4.83 -24.81 0.59
CA LEU A 177 -3.88 -23.90 1.21
C LEU A 177 -4.14 -22.42 0.92
N VAL A 178 -4.93 -22.11 -0.12
CA VAL A 178 -5.24 -20.73 -0.53
C VAL A 178 -6.36 -20.12 0.30
N ARG A 179 -6.19 -18.85 0.68
CA ARG A 179 -7.18 -18.08 1.43
C ARG A 179 -8.47 -17.87 0.62
N ARG A 180 -9.64 -17.98 1.29
CA ARG A 180 -10.94 -17.71 0.68
C ARG A 180 -11.16 -16.20 0.59
N ARG A 181 -11.22 -15.66 -0.64
CA ARG A 181 -11.66 -14.28 -0.91
C ARG A 181 -13.05 -14.34 -1.55
N PRO A 182 -14.03 -13.54 -1.09
CA PRO A 182 -15.35 -13.49 -1.72
C PRO A 182 -15.23 -12.87 -3.10
N ILE A 183 -15.87 -13.49 -4.09
CA ILE A 183 -15.98 -12.94 -5.45
C ILE A 183 -17.16 -11.97 -5.46
N ASN A 184 -16.90 -10.72 -5.86
CA ASN A 184 -17.93 -9.69 -5.97
C ASN A 184 -19.00 -10.10 -7.01
N ARG A 185 -20.28 -9.76 -6.73
CA ARG A 185 -21.43 -10.16 -7.56
C ARG A 185 -21.28 -9.73 -9.02
N HIS A 186 -20.75 -8.53 -9.27
CA HIS A 186 -20.51 -8.03 -10.63
C HIS A 186 -19.46 -8.83 -11.42
N ARG A 187 -18.52 -9.49 -10.76
CA ARG A 187 -17.49 -10.31 -11.39
C ARG A 187 -17.96 -11.75 -11.71
N ARG A 188 -19.13 -12.16 -11.22
CA ARG A 188 -19.63 -13.54 -11.46
C ARG A 188 -19.96 -13.79 -12.92
N LEU A 189 -20.56 -12.81 -13.62
CA LEU A 189 -20.86 -12.94 -15.05
C LEU A 189 -19.57 -13.03 -15.87
N GLU A 190 -18.58 -12.17 -15.58
CA GLU A 190 -17.26 -12.23 -16.20
C GLU A 190 -16.58 -13.58 -15.98
N MET A 191 -16.67 -14.14 -14.77
CA MET A 191 -16.15 -15.47 -14.46
C MET A 191 -16.85 -16.57 -15.26
N LEU A 192 -18.17 -16.52 -15.42
CA LEU A 192 -18.91 -17.48 -16.24
C LEU A 192 -18.51 -17.42 -17.72
N ILE A 193 -18.31 -16.22 -18.25
CA ILE A 193 -17.83 -16.02 -19.62
C ILE A 193 -16.41 -16.61 -19.78
N GLN A 194 -15.50 -16.29 -18.85
CA GLN A 194 -14.13 -16.78 -18.89
C GLN A 194 -14.06 -18.30 -18.79
N VAL A 195 -14.84 -18.92 -17.85
CA VAL A 195 -14.96 -20.39 -17.74
C VAL A 195 -15.56 -20.99 -19.02
N GLY A 196 -16.55 -20.34 -19.63
CA GLY A 196 -17.13 -20.76 -20.92
C GLY A 196 -16.09 -20.75 -22.03
N CYS A 197 -15.29 -19.69 -22.14
CA CYS A 197 -14.16 -19.62 -23.08
C CYS A 197 -13.12 -20.71 -22.80
N MET A 198 -12.83 -20.99 -21.54
CA MET A 198 -11.89 -22.04 -21.11
C MET A 198 -12.40 -23.43 -21.56
N LEU A 199 -13.68 -23.75 -21.34
CA LEU A 199 -14.28 -25.01 -21.73
C LEU A 199 -14.33 -25.15 -23.29
N LEU A 200 -14.60 -24.05 -24.00
CA LEU A 200 -14.57 -24.04 -25.48
C LEU A 200 -13.15 -24.35 -25.97
N VAL A 201 -12.12 -23.66 -25.44
CA VAL A 201 -10.73 -23.89 -25.85
C VAL A 201 -10.30 -25.32 -25.51
N LEU A 202 -10.66 -25.84 -24.32
CA LEU A 202 -10.41 -27.23 -23.96
C LEU A 202 -11.07 -28.21 -24.95
N GLY A 203 -12.34 -27.98 -25.30
CA GLY A 203 -13.07 -28.81 -26.27
C GLY A 203 -12.42 -28.82 -27.66
N VAL A 204 -11.93 -27.66 -28.12
CA VAL A 204 -11.24 -27.55 -29.41
C VAL A 204 -9.82 -28.12 -29.35
N ALA A 205 -9.05 -27.80 -28.32
CA ALA A 205 -7.65 -28.22 -28.19
C ALA A 205 -7.48 -29.75 -28.02
N TYR A 206 -8.47 -30.40 -27.41
CA TYR A 206 -8.49 -31.85 -27.17
C TYR A 206 -9.50 -32.59 -28.06
N ALA A 207 -10.00 -31.96 -29.13
CA ALA A 207 -10.89 -32.62 -30.10
C ALA A 207 -10.18 -33.80 -30.78
N PRO A 208 -10.91 -34.91 -31.11
CA PRO A 208 -10.35 -36.02 -31.85
C PRO A 208 -9.79 -35.58 -33.20
N GLY A 209 -8.57 -35.99 -33.51
CA GLY A 209 -7.91 -35.68 -34.79
C GLY A 209 -7.38 -34.23 -34.90
N GLN A 210 -7.32 -33.46 -33.83
CA GLN A 210 -6.75 -32.11 -33.82
C GLN A 210 -5.24 -32.16 -34.08
N PRO A 211 -4.73 -31.59 -35.21
CA PRO A 211 -3.32 -31.67 -35.57
C PRO A 211 -2.48 -30.54 -34.95
N LEU A 212 -3.11 -29.49 -34.40
CA LEU A 212 -2.43 -28.31 -33.87
C LEU A 212 -2.31 -28.35 -32.32
N PRO A 213 -1.21 -27.89 -31.77
CA PRO A 213 -0.99 -27.84 -30.32
C PRO A 213 -1.74 -26.67 -29.65
N LEU A 214 -3.06 -26.59 -29.81
CA LEU A 214 -3.87 -25.45 -29.35
C LEU A 214 -3.95 -25.32 -27.84
N SER A 215 -3.37 -26.24 -27.09
CA SER A 215 -3.31 -26.19 -25.61
C SER A 215 -2.63 -24.91 -25.06
N PHE A 216 -1.78 -24.25 -25.86
CA PHE A 216 -1.15 -22.98 -25.42
C PHE A 216 -2.18 -21.85 -25.23
N LEU A 217 -3.36 -21.92 -25.88
CA LEU A 217 -4.44 -20.95 -25.71
C LEU A 217 -5.06 -20.96 -24.30
N LEU A 218 -4.79 -22.00 -23.50
CA LEU A 218 -5.21 -22.05 -22.10
C LEU A 218 -4.47 -21.04 -21.23
N LEU A 219 -3.21 -20.71 -21.55
CA LEU A 219 -2.39 -19.79 -20.75
C LEU A 219 -2.97 -18.38 -20.66
N PRO A 220 -3.39 -17.72 -21.75
CA PRO A 220 -4.07 -16.43 -21.68
C PRO A 220 -5.34 -16.44 -20.83
N LEU A 221 -6.14 -17.53 -20.90
CA LEU A 221 -7.37 -17.67 -20.12
C LEU A 221 -7.09 -17.87 -18.62
N LEU A 222 -6.11 -18.71 -18.27
CA LEU A 222 -5.66 -18.89 -16.89
C LEU A 222 -5.04 -17.59 -16.33
N THR A 223 -4.31 -16.85 -17.18
CA THR A 223 -3.77 -15.54 -16.83
C THR A 223 -4.89 -14.54 -16.56
N TRP A 224 -5.93 -14.50 -17.41
CA TRP A 224 -7.13 -13.70 -17.17
C TRP A 224 -7.78 -14.06 -15.83
N ALA A 225 -7.95 -15.34 -15.53
CA ALA A 225 -8.48 -15.79 -14.24
C ALA A 225 -7.61 -15.33 -13.05
N ALA A 226 -6.27 -15.38 -13.18
CA ALA A 226 -5.34 -14.90 -12.16
C ALA A 226 -5.50 -13.40 -11.87
N PHE A 227 -5.63 -12.57 -12.92
CA PHE A 227 -5.81 -11.12 -12.78
C PHE A 227 -7.16 -10.73 -12.19
N ARG A 228 -8.21 -11.49 -12.48
CA ARG A 228 -9.58 -11.06 -12.15
C ARG A 228 -10.20 -11.75 -10.95
N PHE A 229 -9.88 -13.02 -10.73
CA PHE A 229 -10.60 -13.88 -9.78
C PHE A 229 -9.68 -14.44 -8.68
N GLY A 230 -8.38 -14.37 -8.89
CA GLY A 230 -7.35 -14.74 -7.91
C GLY A 230 -7.03 -16.24 -7.90
N ILE A 231 -6.05 -16.59 -7.09
CA ILE A 231 -5.36 -17.87 -7.04
C ILE A 231 -6.28 -19.10 -6.84
N ARG A 232 -7.42 -18.94 -6.17
CA ARG A 232 -8.35 -20.04 -5.89
C ARG A 232 -9.14 -20.47 -7.14
N VAL A 233 -9.63 -19.51 -7.94
CA VAL A 233 -10.34 -19.80 -9.19
C VAL A 233 -9.38 -20.46 -10.16
N VAL A 234 -8.18 -19.91 -10.29
CA VAL A 234 -7.09 -20.51 -11.06
C VAL A 234 -6.82 -21.95 -10.64
N GLY A 235 -6.76 -22.24 -9.33
CA GLY A 235 -6.57 -23.61 -8.84
C GLY A 235 -7.68 -24.57 -9.27
N TRP A 236 -8.95 -24.14 -9.24
CA TRP A 236 -10.06 -24.95 -9.73
C TRP A 236 -10.03 -25.16 -11.26
N GLU A 237 -9.68 -24.14 -12.01
CA GLU A 237 -9.54 -24.22 -13.47
C GLU A 237 -8.38 -25.13 -13.88
N LEU A 238 -7.24 -25.04 -13.19
CA LEU A 238 -6.12 -25.95 -13.36
C LEU A 238 -6.53 -27.40 -13.04
N CYS A 239 -7.30 -27.61 -11.97
CA CYS A 239 -7.82 -28.94 -11.63
C CYS A 239 -8.76 -29.49 -12.72
N GLY A 240 -9.70 -28.67 -13.21
CA GLY A 240 -10.60 -29.05 -14.30
C GLY A 240 -9.83 -29.36 -15.60
N THR A 241 -8.87 -28.50 -15.95
CA THR A 241 -7.98 -28.71 -17.11
C THR A 241 -7.18 -30.00 -16.98
N ALA A 242 -6.65 -30.27 -15.78
CA ALA A 242 -5.91 -31.47 -15.47
C ALA A 242 -6.73 -32.75 -15.67
N LEU A 243 -7.97 -32.74 -15.16
CA LEU A 243 -8.89 -33.86 -15.27
C LEU A 243 -9.24 -34.15 -16.73
N ILE A 244 -9.61 -33.10 -17.49
CA ILE A 244 -9.98 -33.23 -18.90
C ILE A 244 -8.79 -33.70 -19.74
N ALA A 245 -7.63 -33.07 -19.60
CA ALA A 245 -6.41 -33.42 -20.32
C ALA A 245 -5.97 -34.85 -20.02
N SER A 246 -6.01 -35.29 -18.75
CA SER A 246 -5.68 -36.66 -18.36
C SER A 246 -6.66 -37.67 -18.91
N ALA A 247 -7.98 -37.40 -18.88
CA ALA A 247 -9.02 -38.27 -19.41
C ALA A 247 -8.90 -38.44 -20.92
N VAL A 248 -8.70 -37.34 -21.66
CA VAL A 248 -8.54 -37.39 -23.12
C VAL A 248 -7.26 -38.11 -23.53
N ASN A 249 -6.17 -37.86 -22.84
CA ASN A 249 -4.89 -38.54 -23.08
C ASN A 249 -4.95 -40.05 -22.78
N SER A 250 -5.74 -40.48 -21.76
CA SER A 250 -5.90 -41.92 -21.43
C SER A 250 -6.65 -42.70 -22.50
N VAL A 251 -7.49 -42.04 -23.31
CA VAL A 251 -8.21 -42.63 -24.44
C VAL A 251 -7.37 -42.61 -25.73
N GLY A 252 -6.15 -42.06 -25.68
CA GLY A 252 -5.26 -41.97 -26.84
C GLY A 252 -5.69 -40.93 -27.89
N VAL A 253 -6.47 -39.94 -27.48
CA VAL A 253 -6.99 -38.88 -28.33
C VAL A 253 -6.28 -37.55 -27.97
N GLY A 254 -5.92 -36.79 -29.01
CA GLY A 254 -5.34 -35.47 -28.84
C GLY A 254 -3.93 -35.32 -29.40
N TYR A 255 -3.46 -34.08 -29.51
CA TYR A 255 -2.19 -33.71 -30.16
C TYR A 255 -0.97 -34.48 -29.61
N PHE A 256 -0.87 -34.65 -28.29
CA PHE A 256 0.30 -35.31 -27.65
C PHE A 256 0.38 -36.83 -27.90
N THR A 257 -0.70 -37.46 -28.39
CA THR A 257 -0.75 -38.88 -28.67
C THR A 257 -0.62 -39.19 -30.15
N VAL A 258 -0.88 -38.22 -31.04
CA VAL A 258 -0.82 -38.39 -32.49
C VAL A 258 0.62 -38.53 -32.97
N GLY A 259 0.95 -39.66 -33.61
CA GLY A 259 2.29 -39.89 -34.18
C GLY A 259 3.38 -40.34 -33.22
N GLN A 260 3.09 -40.44 -31.92
CA GLN A 260 4.04 -40.95 -30.89
C GLN A 260 3.68 -42.40 -30.55
N GLY A 261 4.48 -43.34 -31.00
CA GLY A 261 4.30 -44.78 -30.69
C GLY A 261 4.48 -45.14 -29.21
N ASN A 262 4.84 -44.19 -28.35
CA ASN A 262 5.05 -44.37 -26.91
C ASN A 262 4.08 -43.49 -26.11
N THR A 263 2.98 -44.07 -25.66
CA THR A 263 1.94 -43.40 -24.84
C THR A 263 2.44 -42.88 -23.50
N ALA A 264 3.52 -43.45 -22.93
CA ALA A 264 4.11 -43.02 -21.65
C ALA A 264 4.79 -41.65 -21.78
N ALA A 265 5.56 -41.45 -22.85
CA ALA A 265 6.24 -40.16 -23.09
C ALA A 265 5.22 -39.03 -23.36
N ALA A 266 4.15 -39.34 -24.11
CA ALA A 266 3.07 -38.39 -24.37
C ALA A 266 2.37 -37.92 -23.07
N GLY A 267 2.08 -38.84 -22.13
CA GLY A 267 1.49 -38.54 -20.84
C GLY A 267 2.38 -37.63 -20.00
N SER A 268 3.69 -37.93 -19.92
CA SER A 268 4.67 -37.12 -19.18
C SER A 268 4.81 -35.70 -19.77
N LEU A 269 4.79 -35.57 -21.10
CA LEU A 269 4.85 -34.24 -21.75
C LEU A 269 3.62 -33.37 -21.42
N VAL A 270 2.41 -33.94 -21.43
CA VAL A 270 1.19 -33.22 -21.01
C VAL A 270 1.31 -32.74 -19.57
N GLN A 271 1.81 -33.56 -18.67
CA GLN A 271 1.96 -33.22 -17.26
C GLN A 271 3.01 -32.12 -17.04
N ILE A 272 4.17 -32.20 -17.70
CA ILE A 272 5.21 -31.18 -17.65
C ILE A 272 4.68 -29.85 -18.17
N PHE A 273 3.94 -29.89 -19.30
CA PHE A 273 3.32 -28.72 -19.89
C PHE A 273 2.31 -28.05 -18.93
N LEU A 274 1.40 -28.84 -18.35
CA LEU A 274 0.41 -28.34 -17.40
C LEU A 274 1.04 -27.89 -16.08
N LEU A 275 2.11 -28.56 -15.63
CA LEU A 275 2.90 -28.14 -14.45
C LEU A 275 3.56 -26.78 -14.69
N THR A 276 4.13 -26.54 -15.87
CA THR A 276 4.70 -25.25 -16.25
C THR A 276 3.64 -24.14 -16.19
N TYR A 277 2.43 -24.40 -16.67
CA TYR A 277 1.31 -23.44 -16.56
C TYR A 277 0.92 -23.20 -15.12
N ALA A 278 0.77 -24.27 -14.33
CA ALA A 278 0.39 -24.17 -12.94
C ALA A 278 1.40 -23.32 -12.14
N VAL A 279 2.71 -23.57 -12.31
CA VAL A 279 3.76 -22.78 -11.66
C VAL A 279 3.67 -21.30 -12.07
N SER A 280 3.60 -21.03 -13.37
CA SER A 280 3.59 -19.66 -13.91
C SER A 280 2.38 -18.87 -13.45
N VAL A 281 1.19 -19.47 -13.52
CA VAL A 281 -0.07 -18.79 -13.20
C VAL A 281 -0.27 -18.66 -11.68
N LEU A 282 0.15 -19.64 -10.89
CA LEU A 282 0.10 -19.54 -9.43
C LEU A 282 1.05 -18.48 -8.89
N LEU A 283 2.27 -18.37 -9.45
CA LEU A 283 3.19 -17.28 -9.10
C LEU A 283 2.60 -15.92 -9.43
N LEU A 284 2.05 -15.76 -10.64
CA LEU A 284 1.39 -14.52 -11.05
C LEU A 284 0.22 -14.18 -10.14
N ALA A 285 -0.64 -15.15 -9.85
CA ALA A 285 -1.81 -14.95 -8.98
C ALA A 285 -1.42 -14.59 -7.54
N ALA A 286 -0.32 -15.15 -7.03
CA ALA A 286 0.22 -14.82 -5.71
C ALA A 286 0.80 -13.41 -5.67
N GLU A 287 1.53 -12.99 -6.71
CA GLU A 287 2.07 -11.63 -6.84
C GLU A 287 0.95 -10.59 -6.85
N LEU A 288 -0.07 -10.82 -7.67
CA LEU A 288 -1.23 -9.93 -7.75
C LEU A 288 -1.99 -9.85 -6.41
N ALA A 289 -2.16 -10.99 -5.74
CA ALA A 289 -2.80 -11.04 -4.44
C ALA A 289 -2.01 -10.28 -3.37
N GLN A 290 -0.68 -10.39 -3.38
CA GLN A 290 0.21 -9.67 -2.47
C GLN A 290 0.19 -8.16 -2.75
N ARG A 291 0.20 -7.76 -4.01
CA ARG A 291 0.09 -6.36 -4.41
C ARG A 291 -1.23 -5.73 -3.98
N ASP A 292 -2.34 -6.43 -4.18
CA ASP A 292 -3.67 -5.96 -3.73
C ASP A 292 -3.70 -5.74 -2.21
N ASP A 293 -3.14 -6.66 -1.42
CA ASP A 293 -3.07 -6.53 0.05
C ASP A 293 -2.19 -5.35 0.48
N LEU A 294 -1.10 -5.07 -0.23
CA LEU A 294 -0.23 -3.91 0.04
C LEU A 294 -0.95 -2.60 -0.27
N LEU A 295 -1.61 -2.50 -1.44
CA LEU A 295 -2.39 -1.31 -1.82
C LEU A 295 -3.54 -1.03 -0.85
N GLU A 296 -4.20 -2.07 -0.36
CA GLU A 296 -5.28 -1.90 0.62
C GLU A 296 -4.74 -1.39 1.97
N ARG A 297 -3.61 -1.90 2.44
CA ARG A 297 -2.95 -1.40 3.65
C ARG A 297 -2.50 0.06 3.50
N GLU A 298 -1.92 0.40 2.34
CA GLU A 298 -1.52 1.77 2.04
C GLU A 298 -2.72 2.72 2.11
N ARG A 299 -3.84 2.36 1.48
CA ARG A 299 -5.09 3.14 1.55
C ARG A 299 -5.58 3.34 2.98
N GLN A 300 -5.53 2.29 3.81
CA GLN A 300 -5.92 2.37 5.21
C GLN A 300 -5.02 3.32 6.01
N VAL A 301 -3.70 3.29 5.77
CA VAL A 301 -2.76 4.21 6.42
C VAL A 301 -3.01 5.65 5.99
N VAL A 302 -3.19 5.89 4.69
CA VAL A 302 -3.51 7.23 4.17
C VAL A 302 -4.81 7.76 4.77
N GLN A 303 -5.85 6.92 4.81
CA GLN A 303 -7.13 7.32 5.41
C GLN A 303 -6.99 7.66 6.91
N ALA A 304 -6.27 6.85 7.67
CA ALA A 304 -6.01 7.10 9.09
C ALA A 304 -5.23 8.41 9.32
N LEU A 305 -4.25 8.72 8.46
CA LEU A 305 -3.51 9.98 8.52
C LEU A 305 -4.40 11.19 8.22
N LEU A 306 -5.30 11.08 7.22
CA LEU A 306 -6.26 12.14 6.90
C LEU A 306 -7.24 12.38 8.05
N ASP A 307 -7.74 11.30 8.66
CA ASP A 307 -8.66 11.40 9.80
C ASP A 307 -7.97 12.02 11.03
N LEU A 308 -6.72 11.62 11.31
CA LEU A 308 -5.92 12.21 12.39
C LEU A 308 -5.66 13.71 12.15
N ASN A 309 -5.35 14.09 10.90
CA ASN A 309 -5.14 15.50 10.57
C ASN A 309 -6.43 16.32 10.77
N ARG A 310 -7.58 15.83 10.34
CA ARG A 310 -8.88 16.47 10.58
C ARG A 310 -9.16 16.63 12.08
N GLN A 311 -8.97 15.56 12.88
CA GLN A 311 -9.17 15.63 14.33
C GLN A 311 -8.26 16.67 14.99
N LYS A 312 -7.00 16.79 14.54
CA LYS A 312 -6.06 17.81 15.03
C LYS A 312 -6.58 19.22 14.74
N ASP A 313 -7.14 19.46 13.55
CA ASP A 313 -7.64 20.78 13.15
C ASP A 313 -8.94 21.15 13.87
N ASP A 314 -9.86 20.20 14.01
CA ASP A 314 -11.08 20.37 14.80
C ASP A 314 -10.76 20.68 16.28
N PHE A 315 -9.77 19.99 16.86
CA PHE A 315 -9.29 20.23 18.21
C PHE A 315 -8.72 21.64 18.37
N VAL A 316 -7.83 22.07 17.47
CA VAL A 316 -7.24 23.42 17.52
C VAL A 316 -8.33 24.49 17.37
N SER A 317 -9.29 24.31 16.48
CA SER A 317 -10.42 25.21 16.29
C SER A 317 -11.30 25.32 17.54
N SER A 318 -11.67 24.17 18.14
CA SER A 318 -12.48 24.12 19.37
C SER A 318 -11.79 24.79 20.55
N VAL A 319 -10.53 24.41 20.81
CA VAL A 319 -9.75 24.98 21.92
C VAL A 319 -9.58 26.50 21.77
N SER A 320 -9.38 26.98 20.55
CA SER A 320 -9.23 28.40 20.30
C SER A 320 -10.52 29.19 20.57
N HIS A 321 -11.67 28.62 20.19
CA HIS A 321 -12.98 29.21 20.52
C HIS A 321 -13.22 29.26 22.03
N GLU A 322 -12.89 28.17 22.74
CA GLU A 322 -13.05 28.07 24.19
C GLU A 322 -12.07 28.98 24.96
N LEU A 323 -10.90 29.30 24.39
CA LEU A 323 -9.96 30.26 24.97
C LEU A 323 -10.32 31.72 24.68
N ARG A 324 -10.85 32.03 23.50
CA ARG A 324 -11.23 33.41 23.14
C ARG A 324 -12.26 34.00 24.10
N THR A 325 -13.28 33.24 24.46
CA THR A 325 -14.38 33.70 25.33
C THR A 325 -13.90 34.21 26.70
N PRO A 326 -13.16 33.43 27.51
CA PRO A 326 -12.68 33.93 28.80
C PRO A 326 -11.67 35.09 28.66
N ILE A 327 -10.83 35.07 27.61
CA ILE A 327 -9.88 36.16 27.37
C ILE A 327 -10.61 37.48 27.09
N THR A 328 -11.64 37.45 26.22
CA THR A 328 -12.46 38.64 25.91
C THR A 328 -13.16 39.17 27.16
N SER A 329 -13.65 38.27 28.04
CA SER A 329 -14.27 38.69 29.30
C SER A 329 -13.26 39.32 30.26
N ILE A 330 -12.05 38.72 30.43
CA ILE A 330 -10.99 39.27 31.27
C ILE A 330 -10.56 40.64 30.74
N LEU A 331 -10.39 40.78 29.43
CA LEU A 331 -10.01 42.01 28.77
C LEU A 331 -11.08 43.11 29.00
N GLY A 332 -12.35 42.82 28.74
CA GLY A 332 -13.42 43.78 28.90
C GLY A 332 -13.56 44.32 30.32
N TYR A 333 -13.50 43.42 31.33
CA TYR A 333 -13.54 43.88 32.72
C TYR A 333 -12.27 44.62 33.14
N ALA A 334 -11.13 44.30 32.59
CA ALA A 334 -9.89 44.99 32.89
C ALA A 334 -9.84 46.39 32.25
N GLU A 335 -10.36 46.55 31.04
CA GLU A 335 -10.52 47.84 30.36
C GLU A 335 -11.55 48.70 31.07
N GLU A 336 -12.70 48.14 31.51
CA GLU A 336 -13.68 48.86 32.33
C GLU A 336 -13.10 49.34 33.66
N LEU A 337 -12.17 48.56 34.27
CA LEU A 337 -11.46 48.99 35.46
C LEU A 337 -10.47 50.16 35.20
N GLU A 338 -9.82 50.20 34.01
CA GLU A 338 -8.92 51.32 33.65
C GLU A 338 -9.64 52.66 33.59
N ASP A 339 -10.95 52.66 33.24
CA ASP A 339 -11.80 53.84 33.15
C ASP A 339 -12.33 54.32 34.52
N THR A 340 -11.98 53.61 35.63
CA THR A 340 -12.39 53.99 37.00
C THR A 340 -11.27 54.71 37.74
N GLU A 341 -11.61 55.34 38.88
CA GLU A 341 -10.59 55.93 39.78
C GLU A 341 -9.81 54.79 40.48
N LEU A 342 -8.56 54.57 40.06
CA LEU A 342 -7.67 53.57 40.60
C LEU A 342 -6.50 54.22 41.36
N ASP A 343 -6.07 53.58 42.47
CA ASP A 343 -4.78 53.95 43.07
C ASP A 343 -3.60 53.52 42.17
N ALA A 344 -2.40 54.03 42.43
CA ALA A 344 -1.23 53.80 41.59
C ALA A 344 -0.84 52.30 41.49
N ALA A 345 -1.14 51.49 42.52
CA ALA A 345 -0.88 50.04 42.51
C ALA A 345 -1.94 49.30 41.68
N GLN A 346 -3.22 49.64 41.85
CA GLN A 346 -4.34 49.10 41.11
C GLN A 346 -4.20 49.38 39.61
N ALA A 347 -3.93 50.63 39.23
CA ALA A 347 -3.68 51.03 37.85
C ALA A 347 -2.51 50.26 37.21
N ARG A 348 -1.47 49.98 37.97
CA ARG A 348 -0.37 49.14 37.48
C ARG A 348 -0.79 47.69 37.26
N TYR A 349 -1.57 47.11 38.18
CA TYR A 349 -2.05 45.72 38.04
C TYR A 349 -3.04 45.57 36.89
N THR A 350 -3.97 46.49 36.74
CA THR A 350 -4.94 46.49 35.64
C THR A 350 -4.24 46.56 34.29
N ARG A 351 -3.27 47.47 34.11
CA ARG A 351 -2.46 47.54 32.88
C ARG A 351 -1.70 46.24 32.59
N VAL A 352 -1.21 45.53 33.61
CA VAL A 352 -0.57 44.21 33.42
C VAL A 352 -1.59 43.18 32.95
N ILE A 353 -2.81 43.18 33.50
CA ILE A 353 -3.89 42.26 33.10
C ILE A 353 -4.30 42.54 31.65
N VAL A 354 -4.60 43.78 31.29
CA VAL A 354 -4.97 44.18 29.91
C VAL A 354 -3.91 43.74 28.91
N ARG A 355 -2.65 44.08 29.16
CA ARG A 355 -1.52 43.71 28.29
C ARG A 355 -1.36 42.23 28.12
N ASN A 356 -1.53 41.40 29.17
CA ASN A 356 -1.42 39.95 29.07
C ASN A 356 -2.63 39.33 28.39
N SER A 357 -3.83 39.90 28.59
CA SER A 357 -5.05 39.43 27.89
C SER A 357 -4.98 39.71 26.39
N HIS A 358 -4.53 40.86 25.94
CA HIS A 358 -4.25 41.15 24.54
C HIS A 358 -3.22 40.19 23.96
N ARG A 359 -2.13 39.93 24.68
CA ARG A 359 -1.10 38.98 24.25
C ARG A 359 -1.65 37.57 24.08
N LEU A 360 -2.52 37.13 25.01
CA LEU A 360 -3.11 35.78 24.94
C LEU A 360 -4.12 35.68 23.81
N ALA A 361 -4.94 36.71 23.58
CA ALA A 361 -5.82 36.79 22.44
C ALA A 361 -5.06 36.65 21.11
N GLN A 362 -3.95 37.38 20.95
CA GLN A 362 -3.11 37.32 19.77
C GLN A 362 -2.50 35.91 19.56
N LEU A 363 -2.04 35.25 20.65
CA LEU A 363 -1.53 33.88 20.56
C LEU A 363 -2.56 32.88 20.04
N VAL A 364 -3.80 33.01 20.52
CA VAL A 364 -4.91 32.15 20.08
C VAL A 364 -5.24 32.37 18.61
N GLU A 365 -5.28 33.63 18.15
CA GLU A 365 -5.50 33.96 16.73
C GLU A 365 -4.37 33.42 15.85
N ASP A 366 -3.09 33.67 16.24
CA ASP A 366 -1.93 33.19 15.50
C ASP A 366 -1.92 31.64 15.37
N LEU A 367 -2.33 30.91 16.44
CA LEU A 367 -2.41 29.46 16.45
C LEU A 367 -3.52 28.94 15.50
N LEU A 368 -4.70 29.60 15.51
CA LEU A 368 -5.79 29.28 14.59
C LEU A 368 -5.38 29.41 13.14
N ASP A 369 -4.69 30.50 12.82
CA ASP A 369 -4.27 30.78 11.46
C ASP A 369 -3.21 29.81 10.96
N LEU A 370 -2.24 29.45 11.81
CA LEU A 370 -1.27 28.40 11.49
C LEU A 370 -1.92 27.02 11.28
N SER A 371 -2.98 26.72 12.03
CA SER A 371 -3.76 25.50 11.81
C SER A 371 -4.50 25.51 10.49
N ARG A 372 -5.21 26.61 10.20
CA ARG A 372 -5.95 26.77 8.93
C ARG A 372 -5.05 26.74 7.70
N MET A 373 -3.85 27.28 7.78
CA MET A 373 -2.88 27.26 6.68
C MET A 373 -2.41 25.85 6.34
N SER A 374 -2.41 24.92 7.29
CA SER A 374 -1.96 23.53 7.08
C SER A 374 -3.01 22.66 6.38
N THR A 375 -4.29 23.07 6.34
CA THR A 375 -5.42 22.25 5.88
C THR A 375 -6.19 22.78 4.69
N GLN A 376 -6.15 24.07 4.44
CA GLN A 376 -6.93 24.68 3.38
C GLN A 376 -6.07 24.99 2.16
N SER A 377 -6.21 24.13 1.14
CA SER A 377 -6.11 24.53 -0.27
C SER A 377 -7.33 25.40 -0.67
N ASP A 378 -7.97 26.08 0.27
CA ASP A 378 -9.03 27.01 -0.10
C ASP A 378 -8.38 28.16 -0.87
N THR A 379 -8.64 28.18 -2.15
CA THR A 379 -8.41 29.31 -3.03
C THR A 379 -9.12 30.52 -2.43
N ALA A 380 -8.40 31.27 -1.56
CA ALA A 380 -8.81 32.61 -1.21
C ALA A 380 -9.16 33.31 -2.52
N ALA A 381 -10.30 33.99 -2.58
CA ALA A 381 -10.74 34.62 -3.80
C ALA A 381 -9.63 35.55 -4.32
N LEU A 382 -8.97 35.13 -5.41
CA LEU A 382 -7.88 35.89 -6.03
C LEU A 382 -8.52 37.10 -6.71
N GLU A 383 -8.23 38.27 -6.21
CA GLU A 383 -8.69 39.55 -6.75
C GLU A 383 -7.53 40.39 -7.31
N SER A 384 -7.84 41.36 -8.13
CA SER A 384 -6.82 42.30 -8.63
C SER A 384 -6.53 43.34 -7.56
N VAL A 385 -5.43 43.19 -6.88
CA VAL A 385 -4.98 44.00 -5.74
C VAL A 385 -3.92 45.00 -6.18
N ASP A 386 -4.03 46.26 -5.77
CA ASP A 386 -2.98 47.25 -5.90
C ASP A 386 -2.18 47.32 -4.59
N LEU A 387 -0.93 46.84 -4.62
CA LEU A 387 -0.07 46.77 -3.43
C LEU A 387 0.26 48.15 -2.86
N ARG A 388 0.28 49.20 -3.69
CA ARG A 388 0.48 50.57 -3.24
C ARG A 388 -0.59 50.97 -2.19
N THR A 389 -1.85 50.68 -2.52
CA THR A 389 -2.95 50.98 -1.61
C THR A 389 -2.83 50.21 -0.30
N LEU A 390 -2.56 48.91 -0.38
CA LEU A 390 -2.44 48.08 0.83
C LEU A 390 -1.27 48.50 1.73
N VAL A 391 -0.15 48.92 1.13
CA VAL A 391 1.03 49.36 1.95
C VAL A 391 0.74 50.73 2.57
N VAL A 392 0.10 51.65 1.85
CA VAL A 392 -0.32 52.96 2.41
C VAL A 392 -1.26 52.75 3.60
N ASP A 393 -2.31 51.93 3.40
CA ASP A 393 -3.26 51.60 4.49
C ASP A 393 -2.54 51.00 5.71
N CYS A 394 -1.60 50.08 5.48
CA CYS A 394 -0.85 49.42 6.57
C CYS A 394 0.09 50.40 7.30
N VAL A 395 0.73 51.31 6.59
CA VAL A 395 1.62 52.33 7.17
C VAL A 395 0.78 53.34 7.97
N GLU A 396 -0.37 53.78 7.46
CA GLU A 396 -1.29 54.66 8.20
C GLU A 396 -1.85 54.00 9.45
N GLU A 397 -2.21 52.71 9.40
CA GLU A 397 -2.71 51.94 10.53
C GLU A 397 -1.64 51.83 11.66
N LEU A 398 -0.36 51.62 11.28
CA LEU A 398 0.75 51.43 12.23
C LEU A 398 1.47 52.73 12.63
N ALA A 399 1.15 53.87 12.00
CA ALA A 399 1.74 55.16 12.30
C ALA A 399 1.62 55.61 13.79
N PRO A 400 0.45 55.42 14.47
CA PRO A 400 0.36 55.74 15.89
C PRO A 400 1.32 54.92 16.74
N GLN A 401 1.47 53.60 16.47
CA GLN A 401 2.38 52.72 17.19
C GLN A 401 3.85 53.10 16.97
N ALA A 402 4.20 53.45 15.72
CA ALA A 402 5.55 53.91 15.38
C ALA A 402 5.84 55.24 16.07
N HIS A 403 4.89 56.16 16.14
CA HIS A 403 5.02 57.43 16.82
C HIS A 403 5.25 57.27 18.36
N GLU A 404 4.46 56.39 18.98
CA GLU A 404 4.63 56.07 20.40
C GLU A 404 6.00 55.44 20.69
N ALA A 405 6.52 54.63 19.78
CA ALA A 405 7.87 54.01 19.86
C ALA A 405 8.98 54.98 19.50
N GLY A 406 8.71 56.18 19.01
CA GLY A 406 9.71 57.15 18.55
C GLY A 406 10.40 56.74 17.23
N VAL A 407 9.73 55.93 16.41
CA VAL A 407 10.29 55.36 15.17
C VAL A 407 9.73 56.08 13.96
N SER A 408 10.56 56.46 13.00
CA SER A 408 10.13 57.01 11.70
C SER A 408 9.75 55.87 10.76
N LEU A 409 8.48 55.85 10.33
CA LEU A 409 7.93 54.86 9.37
C LEU A 409 7.66 55.54 8.02
N THR A 410 8.27 55.03 6.95
CA THR A 410 8.17 55.59 5.59
C THR A 410 7.90 54.53 4.56
N ALA A 411 7.16 54.91 3.48
CA ALA A 411 6.89 54.03 2.34
C ALA A 411 7.50 54.57 1.06
N GLU A 412 8.07 53.69 0.23
CA GLU A 412 8.65 54.00 -1.04
C GLU A 412 8.08 53.08 -2.14
N PHE A 413 7.83 53.64 -3.33
CA PHE A 413 7.21 52.90 -4.42
C PHE A 413 7.94 53.16 -5.72
N SER A 414 8.23 52.11 -6.47
CA SER A 414 8.73 52.22 -7.84
C SER A 414 7.64 52.79 -8.76
N ASP A 415 8.08 53.37 -9.89
CA ASP A 415 7.21 53.75 -10.98
C ASP A 415 6.63 52.52 -11.67
N GLY A 416 5.35 52.60 -12.08
CA GLY A 416 4.69 51.54 -12.81
C GLY A 416 3.57 50.83 -12.03
N PRO A 417 2.90 49.85 -12.65
CA PRO A 417 1.79 49.14 -12.07
C PRO A 417 2.23 48.13 -11.00
N LEU A 418 1.78 48.31 -9.76
CA LEU A 418 2.01 47.44 -8.61
C LEU A 418 0.81 46.51 -8.34
N ARG A 419 0.13 46.09 -9.41
CA ARG A 419 -1.05 45.24 -9.36
C ARG A 419 -0.69 43.77 -9.61
N LEU A 420 -1.29 42.89 -8.81
CA LEU A 420 -1.19 41.43 -9.00
C LEU A 420 -2.53 40.76 -8.64
N ARG A 421 -2.78 39.57 -9.12
CA ARG A 421 -3.92 38.75 -8.71
C ARG A 421 -3.55 37.95 -7.46
N THR A 422 -4.12 38.31 -6.32
CA THR A 422 -3.77 37.75 -5.03
C THR A 422 -4.91 37.88 -4.00
N SER A 423 -4.74 37.33 -2.81
CA SER A 423 -5.63 37.55 -1.67
C SER A 423 -5.23 38.84 -0.93
N ALA A 424 -6.07 39.86 -0.97
CA ALA A 424 -5.82 41.13 -0.27
C ALA A 424 -5.70 40.94 1.25
N SER A 425 -6.49 40.06 1.84
CA SER A 425 -6.45 39.75 3.28
C SER A 425 -5.12 39.11 3.70
N ASP A 426 -4.59 38.17 2.90
CA ASP A 426 -3.33 37.51 3.19
C ASP A 426 -2.13 38.44 3.05
N VAL A 427 -2.16 39.29 2.02
CA VAL A 427 -1.11 40.31 1.82
C VAL A 427 -1.14 41.35 2.93
N ARG A 428 -2.34 41.86 3.31
CA ARG A 428 -2.45 42.80 4.44
C ARG A 428 -1.88 42.21 5.72
N ARG A 429 -2.23 40.96 6.03
CA ARG A 429 -1.74 40.26 7.22
C ARG A 429 -0.21 40.08 7.23
N MET A 430 0.34 39.69 6.07
CA MET A 430 1.78 39.59 5.87
C MET A 430 2.48 40.93 6.12
N LEU A 431 1.96 42.03 5.54
CA LEU A 431 2.48 43.38 5.72
C LEU A 431 2.41 43.83 7.19
N THR A 432 1.26 43.69 7.83
CA THR A 432 1.08 44.07 9.25
C THR A 432 2.06 43.31 10.15
N ASN A 433 2.28 42.00 9.92
CA ASN A 433 3.25 41.22 10.68
C ASN A 433 4.68 41.71 10.49
N LEU A 434 5.09 41.99 9.25
CA LEU A 434 6.46 42.44 8.97
C LEU A 434 6.72 43.85 9.49
N VAL A 435 5.81 44.78 9.22
CA VAL A 435 5.96 46.19 9.62
C VAL A 435 5.87 46.34 11.14
N SER A 436 4.95 45.68 11.82
CA SER A 436 4.83 45.70 13.27
C SER A 436 6.06 45.10 13.96
N ASN A 437 6.66 44.05 13.39
CA ASN A 437 7.94 43.52 13.88
C ASN A 437 9.07 44.53 13.69
N ALA A 438 9.18 45.17 12.54
CA ALA A 438 10.20 46.20 12.27
C ALA A 438 10.09 47.36 13.25
N VAL A 439 8.88 47.92 13.45
CA VAL A 439 8.65 49.01 14.46
C VAL A 439 9.02 48.56 15.87
N LYS A 440 8.65 47.36 16.27
CA LYS A 440 8.85 46.82 17.61
C LYS A 440 10.32 46.59 17.96
N PHE A 441 11.14 46.16 16.99
CA PHE A 441 12.55 45.83 17.18
C PHE A 441 13.50 47.00 16.86
N THR A 442 12.94 48.14 16.45
CA THR A 442 13.67 49.37 16.21
C THR A 442 13.68 50.25 17.48
N PRO A 443 14.81 50.73 17.96
CA PRO A 443 14.88 51.65 19.10
C PRO A 443 14.33 53.04 18.77
N ALA A 444 14.07 53.85 19.79
CA ALA A 444 13.67 55.24 19.59
C ALA A 444 14.70 56.00 18.73
N ASP A 445 14.22 56.94 17.94
CA ASP A 445 14.95 57.67 16.88
C ASP A 445 15.42 56.80 15.70
N GLY A 446 14.96 55.52 15.64
CA GLY A 446 15.23 54.64 14.53
C GLY A 446 14.28 54.83 13.35
N GLN A 447 14.51 54.06 12.30
CA GLN A 447 13.79 54.19 11.01
C GLN A 447 13.34 52.83 10.48
N VAL A 448 12.14 52.78 9.95
CA VAL A 448 11.56 51.64 9.23
C VAL A 448 11.11 52.08 7.82
N TRP A 449 11.55 51.34 6.82
CA TRP A 449 11.21 51.59 5.40
C TRP A 449 10.41 50.42 4.85
N VAL A 450 9.31 50.73 4.15
CA VAL A 450 8.50 49.76 3.42
C VAL A 450 8.59 50.09 1.94
N GLY A 451 9.23 49.23 1.16
CA GLY A 451 9.39 49.41 -0.28
C GLY A 451 8.49 48.47 -1.10
N VAL A 452 7.95 48.94 -2.23
CA VAL A 452 7.29 48.09 -3.20
C VAL A 452 7.86 48.37 -4.60
N PHE A 453 8.44 47.35 -5.19
CA PHE A 453 9.14 47.44 -6.46
C PHE A 453 8.57 46.46 -7.49
N ALA A 454 8.39 46.95 -8.71
CA ALA A 454 7.95 46.12 -9.81
C ALA A 454 9.13 45.42 -10.47
N ASP A 455 9.07 44.08 -10.57
CA ASP A 455 9.94 43.28 -11.42
C ASP A 455 9.13 42.69 -12.59
N THR A 456 9.80 42.05 -13.54
CA THR A 456 9.18 41.53 -14.77
C THR A 456 8.14 40.46 -14.49
N GLU A 457 8.39 39.55 -13.57
CA GLU A 457 7.53 38.39 -13.26
C GLU A 457 6.89 38.46 -11.86
N SER A 458 7.41 39.34 -10.99
CA SER A 458 6.99 39.47 -9.60
C SER A 458 6.84 40.92 -9.17
N VAL A 459 6.24 41.12 -7.99
CA VAL A 459 6.32 42.37 -7.26
C VAL A 459 7.05 42.10 -5.96
N LEU A 460 8.10 42.87 -5.72
CA LEU A 460 8.92 42.78 -4.52
C LEU A 460 8.37 43.71 -3.45
N VAL A 461 8.11 43.18 -2.27
CA VAL A 461 7.81 43.95 -1.05
C VAL A 461 9.00 43.85 -0.12
N THR A 462 9.57 44.97 0.26
CA THR A 462 10.71 45.03 1.18
C THR A 462 10.32 45.74 2.47
N VAL A 463 10.72 45.20 3.61
CA VAL A 463 10.60 45.86 4.91
C VAL A 463 12.00 45.88 5.53
N SER A 464 12.52 47.09 5.77
CA SER A 464 13.85 47.29 6.31
C SER A 464 13.76 48.09 7.60
N ASP A 465 14.54 47.74 8.59
CA ASP A 465 14.71 48.49 9.83
C ASP A 465 16.19 48.67 10.16
N ASN A 466 16.52 49.68 10.95
CA ASN A 466 17.83 49.88 11.55
C ASN A 466 17.85 49.49 13.03
N GLY A 467 17.09 48.49 13.41
CA GLY A 467 16.92 48.00 14.77
C GLY A 467 18.03 47.10 15.25
N ILE A 468 17.72 46.31 16.28
CA ILE A 468 18.70 45.43 16.97
C ILE A 468 19.26 44.31 16.08
N GLY A 469 18.61 44.01 14.94
CA GLY A 469 18.99 42.94 14.06
C GLY A 469 18.77 41.54 14.62
N ILE A 470 19.05 40.54 13.78
CA ILE A 470 18.95 39.10 14.09
C ILE A 470 20.34 38.48 13.92
N PRO A 471 20.88 37.83 14.99
CA PRO A 471 22.17 37.14 14.87
C PRO A 471 22.20 36.14 13.71
N PRO A 472 23.31 36.04 12.95
CA PRO A 472 23.38 35.12 11.79
C PRO A 472 23.05 33.66 12.14
N ALA A 473 23.37 33.20 13.35
CA ALA A 473 23.07 31.87 13.83
C ALA A 473 21.55 31.59 13.99
N ASP A 474 20.74 32.64 14.10
CA ASP A 474 19.29 32.55 14.34
C ASP A 474 18.45 32.71 13.03
N ILE A 475 19.05 33.18 11.93
CA ILE A 475 18.33 33.50 10.67
C ILE A 475 17.52 32.32 10.14
N GLU A 476 18.07 31.12 10.14
CA GLU A 476 17.35 29.93 9.67
C GLU A 476 16.20 29.54 10.62
N ARG A 477 16.35 29.82 11.91
CA ARG A 477 15.44 29.42 12.98
C ARG A 477 14.32 30.43 13.27
N VAL A 478 14.41 31.66 12.81
CA VAL A 478 13.35 32.67 13.07
C VAL A 478 12.03 32.36 12.36
N PHE A 479 12.03 31.40 11.41
CA PHE A 479 10.84 30.85 10.78
C PHE A 479 10.30 29.60 11.50
N ASP A 480 10.98 29.09 12.55
CA ASP A 480 10.49 28.01 13.38
C ASP A 480 9.39 28.52 14.33
N ARG A 481 8.37 27.71 14.57
CA ARG A 481 7.25 28.06 15.47
C ARG A 481 7.74 28.25 16.91
N PHE A 482 7.29 29.34 17.56
CA PHE A 482 7.65 29.70 18.94
C PHE A 482 9.12 30.03 19.16
N TYR A 483 9.93 30.06 18.10
CA TYR A 483 11.33 30.45 18.25
C TYR A 483 11.47 31.95 18.47
N ARG A 484 12.40 32.33 19.36
CA ARG A 484 12.77 33.71 19.67
C ARG A 484 14.28 33.78 19.85
N SER A 485 14.91 34.77 19.23
CA SER A 485 16.32 35.03 19.45
C SER A 485 16.55 35.54 20.88
N ALA A 486 17.68 35.21 21.49
CA ALA A 486 18.06 35.70 22.83
C ALA A 486 18.09 37.24 22.91
N SER A 487 18.44 37.91 21.83
CA SER A 487 18.41 39.38 21.72
C SER A 487 17.01 39.99 21.83
N ALA A 488 15.97 39.20 21.52
CA ALA A 488 14.57 39.61 21.50
C ALA A 488 13.75 39.12 22.73
N GLU A 489 14.38 38.42 23.71
CA GLU A 489 13.65 37.85 24.86
C GLU A 489 12.99 38.91 25.76
N SER A 490 13.60 40.09 25.90
CA SER A 490 13.08 41.18 26.72
C SER A 490 11.89 41.92 26.10
N LEU A 491 11.65 41.79 24.78
CA LEU A 491 10.58 42.46 24.06
C LEU A 491 9.35 41.56 24.00
N PRO A 492 8.11 42.08 24.04
CA PRO A 492 6.90 41.24 23.92
C PRO A 492 6.84 40.54 22.58
N GLY A 493 6.31 39.28 22.49
CA GLY A 493 6.13 38.59 21.23
C GLY A 493 5.83 37.11 21.42
N THR A 494 5.18 36.49 20.40
CA THR A 494 4.70 35.10 20.41
C THR A 494 5.68 34.12 19.75
N GLY A 495 6.55 34.60 18.87
CA GLY A 495 7.40 33.75 18.01
C GLY A 495 6.62 33.06 16.87
N LEU A 496 5.42 33.57 16.55
CA LEU A 496 4.54 33.02 15.51
C LEU A 496 4.45 33.90 14.27
N GLY A 497 4.77 35.19 14.35
CA GLY A 497 4.60 36.15 13.23
C GLY A 497 5.40 35.78 11.98
N LEU A 498 6.70 35.50 12.08
CA LEU A 498 7.53 35.13 10.92
C LEU A 498 7.16 33.75 10.33
N PRO A 499 6.93 32.68 11.14
CA PRO A 499 6.35 31.43 10.64
C PRO A 499 5.03 31.62 9.89
N LEU A 500 4.14 32.47 10.43
CA LEU A 500 2.86 32.81 9.78
C LEU A 500 3.09 33.56 8.47
N THR A 501 3.98 34.55 8.45
CA THR A 501 4.35 35.28 7.24
C THR A 501 4.90 34.35 6.16
N LYS A 502 5.79 33.43 6.50
CA LYS A 502 6.31 32.42 5.56
C LYS A 502 5.19 31.56 4.99
N GLY A 503 4.31 31.04 5.84
CA GLY A 503 3.16 30.26 5.38
C GLY A 503 2.20 31.05 4.48
N LEU A 504 1.99 32.35 4.73
CA LEU A 504 1.20 33.23 3.86
C LEU A 504 1.87 33.42 2.49
N VAL A 505 3.17 33.68 2.48
CA VAL A 505 3.98 33.85 1.27
C VAL A 505 3.98 32.57 0.42
N ASP A 506 4.21 31.40 1.07
CA ASP A 506 4.17 30.11 0.39
C ASP A 506 2.80 29.83 -0.25
N ARG A 507 1.69 30.18 0.45
CA ARG A 507 0.31 30.06 -0.07
C ARG A 507 0.04 30.99 -1.24
N LEU A 508 0.63 32.18 -1.24
CA LEU A 508 0.54 33.14 -2.33
C LEU A 508 1.45 32.80 -3.54
N GLY A 509 2.21 31.68 -3.44
CA GLY A 509 3.15 31.23 -4.47
C GLY A 509 4.40 32.10 -4.57
N GLY A 510 4.72 32.86 -3.52
CA GLY A 510 5.85 33.76 -3.44
C GLY A 510 7.09 33.13 -2.76
N SER A 511 8.09 33.97 -2.54
CA SER A 511 9.26 33.63 -1.74
C SER A 511 9.60 34.74 -0.76
N ILE A 512 10.19 34.37 0.38
CA ILE A 512 10.65 35.30 1.43
C ILE A 512 12.13 35.10 1.68
N ASP A 513 12.89 36.18 1.68
CA ASP A 513 14.29 36.24 2.07
C ASP A 513 14.48 37.20 3.24
N LEU A 514 15.37 36.88 4.17
CA LEU A 514 15.66 37.67 5.36
C LEU A 514 17.17 37.81 5.53
N GLN A 515 17.63 39.05 5.58
CA GLN A 515 19.02 39.41 5.75
C GLN A 515 19.18 40.27 6.99
N SER A 516 20.13 39.92 7.85
CA SER A 516 20.51 40.69 9.04
C SER A 516 21.92 40.28 9.49
N ASP A 517 22.65 41.24 10.07
CA ASP A 517 24.00 41.03 10.61
C ASP A 517 24.01 40.96 12.14
N GLY A 518 22.85 41.12 12.76
CA GLY A 518 22.68 41.14 14.21
C GLY A 518 23.12 42.45 14.89
N ARG A 519 23.28 43.56 14.13
CA ARG A 519 23.74 44.86 14.66
C ARG A 519 23.13 46.07 13.97
N THR A 520 22.92 46.05 12.68
CA THR A 520 22.54 47.21 11.85
C THR A 520 21.09 47.18 11.39
N GLY A 521 20.29 46.22 11.87
CA GLY A 521 18.89 46.05 11.54
C GLY A 521 18.57 44.81 10.75
N THR A 522 17.36 44.74 10.21
CA THR A 522 16.86 43.59 9.45
C THR A 522 16.29 44.07 8.11
N HIS A 523 16.55 43.30 7.06
CA HIS A 523 15.97 43.50 5.73
C HIS A 523 15.22 42.25 5.32
N VAL A 524 13.91 42.37 5.10
CA VAL A 524 13.04 41.29 4.65
C VAL A 524 12.55 41.61 3.24
N THR A 525 12.73 40.67 2.32
CA THR A 525 12.24 40.78 0.94
C THR A 525 11.23 39.67 0.68
N VAL A 526 10.05 40.04 0.24
CA VAL A 526 9.00 39.10 -0.22
C VAL A 526 8.79 39.32 -1.72
N ALA A 527 8.95 38.26 -2.51
CA ALA A 527 8.62 38.27 -3.92
C ALA A 527 7.27 37.59 -4.15
N LEU A 528 6.29 38.32 -4.67
CA LEU A 528 4.95 37.81 -5.00
C LEU A 528 4.80 37.72 -6.53
N PRO A 529 4.41 36.57 -7.10
CA PRO A 529 4.24 36.43 -8.55
C PRO A 529 3.05 37.30 -9.04
N ARG A 530 3.19 37.93 -10.20
CA ARG A 530 2.11 38.72 -10.81
C ARG A 530 0.91 37.89 -11.21
N HIS A 531 1.18 36.62 -11.59
CA HIS A 531 0.16 35.61 -11.88
C HIS A 531 0.44 34.40 -10.99
N PRO A 532 -0.50 33.97 -10.17
CA PRO A 532 -0.35 32.73 -9.42
C PRO A 532 -0.13 31.58 -10.41
N ALA A 533 0.75 30.63 -10.08
CA ALA A 533 0.90 29.42 -10.86
C ALA A 533 -0.47 28.72 -11.00
N ALA A 534 -0.83 28.31 -12.21
CA ALA A 534 -2.07 27.60 -12.47
C ALA A 534 -2.12 26.35 -11.58
N GLY A 535 -3.15 26.24 -10.73
CA GLY A 535 -3.35 25.10 -9.88
C GLY A 535 -3.56 23.81 -10.70
N PRO A 536 -3.33 22.61 -10.13
CA PRO A 536 -3.44 21.33 -10.84
C PRO A 536 -4.77 21.08 -11.56
N GLU A 537 -5.84 21.78 -11.19
CA GLU A 537 -7.15 21.70 -11.87
C GLU A 537 -7.23 22.48 -13.19
N GLU A 538 -6.49 23.57 -13.36
CA GLU A 538 -6.45 24.32 -14.62
C GLU A 538 -5.61 23.61 -15.69
N LEU A 539 -4.56 22.89 -15.31
CA LEU A 539 -3.78 22.01 -16.20
C LEU A 539 -4.62 20.84 -16.74
N SER A 540 -5.52 20.29 -15.92
CA SER A 540 -6.46 19.23 -16.35
C SER A 540 -7.54 19.74 -17.33
N ARG A 541 -7.94 21.01 -17.25
CA ARG A 541 -8.91 21.60 -18.19
C ARG A 541 -8.28 22.04 -19.50
N ALA A 542 -7.01 22.42 -19.51
CA ALA A 542 -6.29 22.78 -20.72
C ALA A 542 -6.04 21.55 -21.62
N ASP A 543 -5.73 20.39 -21.02
CA ASP A 543 -5.58 19.12 -21.74
C ASP A 543 -6.90 18.53 -22.29
N SER A 544 -8.02 18.85 -21.68
CA SER A 544 -9.34 18.40 -22.15
C SER A 544 -9.95 19.27 -23.27
N SER A 545 -9.39 20.47 -23.55
CA SER A 545 -9.85 21.38 -24.59
C SER A 545 -9.03 21.36 -25.89
N GLY A 546 -7.97 20.54 -25.95
CA GLY A 546 -7.17 20.25 -27.15
C GLY A 546 -7.98 19.41 -28.13
N GLY A 547 -8.75 20.09 -29.00
CA GLY A 547 -9.68 19.50 -29.94
C GLY A 547 -9.05 18.48 -30.88
N ALA A 548 -9.78 17.41 -31.11
CA ALA A 548 -9.57 16.50 -32.21
C ALA A 548 -9.66 17.24 -33.55
N PRO A 549 -8.72 17.05 -34.49
CA PRO A 549 -8.91 17.52 -35.84
C PRO A 549 -10.00 16.70 -36.53
N ARG A 550 -11.01 17.39 -37.02
CA ARG A 550 -11.98 16.81 -37.97
C ARG A 550 -11.23 16.47 -39.26
N MET A 551 -11.17 15.20 -39.62
CA MET A 551 -11.20 14.70 -40.98
C MET A 551 -12.16 13.51 -41.06
#